data_cf14efc5ca2c9bd7cd0b2eb4417b94a5
#
_entry.id   cf14efc5ca2c9bd7cd0b2eb4417b94a5
#
_cell.length_a   1.000
_cell.length_b   1.000
_cell.length_c   1.000
_cell.angle_alpha   90.00
_cell.angle_beta   90.00
_cell.angle_gamma   90.00
#
_symmetry.space_group_name_H-M   'P 1'
#
loop_
_entity.id
_entity.type
_entity.pdbx_description
1 polymer ?
#
loop_
_entity_poly.entity_id
_entity_poly.type
_entity_poly.pdbx_seq_one_letter_code
_entity_poly.pdbx_strand_id
1 'polypeptide(L)'
;MPQMTAAQALVRSLIREGIEVVFGLPGVQIMDVYDALYDEPGIRVITCRHEQSAAYMADGYSRSTGKIGAALVVPGPGIQNASAGIGTAYASSSSILVIAGQVESYNLNKDRGAVHEIVDQMDILKNVTKHRASIMTPPEVPAAVHEAMRQLKTGRP
;
A
#
# COMPACT_ATOMS: atom_id res chain seq x y z
N MET A 1 22.98 13.13 -5.29
CA MET A 1 21.61 12.72 -5.68
C MET A 1 20.67 13.77 -5.11
N PRO A 2 19.61 14.19 -5.81
CA PRO A 2 18.65 15.11 -5.20
C PRO A 2 18.07 14.46 -3.95
N GLN A 3 17.98 15.23 -2.87
CA GLN A 3 17.29 14.79 -1.65
C GLN A 3 15.81 14.65 -1.95
N MET A 4 15.19 13.53 -1.56
CA MET A 4 13.76 13.29 -1.68
C MET A 4 13.22 12.67 -0.39
N THR A 5 11.96 12.91 -0.11
CA THR A 5 11.28 12.27 1.02
C THR A 5 11.02 10.78 0.74
N ALA A 6 10.72 9.99 1.78
CA ALA A 6 10.30 8.60 1.62
C ALA A 6 9.02 8.49 0.76
N ALA A 7 8.09 9.43 0.92
CA ALA A 7 6.86 9.49 0.13
C ALA A 7 7.16 9.72 -1.36
N GLN A 8 8.03 10.67 -1.69
CA GLN A 8 8.46 10.90 -3.08
C GLN A 8 9.19 9.68 -3.65
N ALA A 9 10.05 9.02 -2.85
CA ALA A 9 10.73 7.80 -3.27
C ALA A 9 9.74 6.67 -3.55
N LEU A 10 8.69 6.52 -2.72
CA LEU A 10 7.61 5.56 -2.92
C LEU A 10 6.88 5.83 -4.23
N VAL A 11 6.36 7.04 -4.42
CA VAL A 11 5.57 7.39 -5.61
C VAL A 11 6.39 7.20 -6.89
N ARG A 12 7.64 7.65 -6.93
CA ARG A 12 8.53 7.43 -8.07
C ARG A 12 8.85 5.95 -8.33
N SER A 13 8.96 5.16 -7.26
CA SER A 13 9.16 3.71 -7.40
C SER A 13 7.92 3.04 -7.99
N LEU A 14 6.71 3.43 -7.56
CA LEU A 14 5.44 2.94 -8.13
C LEU A 14 5.34 3.24 -9.63
N ILE A 15 5.67 4.47 -10.04
CA ILE A 15 5.68 4.86 -11.46
C ILE A 15 6.67 4.00 -12.26
N ARG A 16 7.88 3.83 -11.76
CA ARG A 16 8.91 3.01 -12.43
C ARG A 16 8.50 1.55 -12.59
N GLU A 17 7.73 1.03 -11.65
CA GLU A 17 7.20 -0.32 -11.68
C GLU A 17 5.91 -0.47 -12.52
N GLY A 18 5.39 0.64 -13.05
CA GLY A 18 4.24 0.64 -13.96
C GLY A 18 2.89 0.71 -13.26
N ILE A 19 2.83 1.20 -12.02
CA ILE A 19 1.56 1.51 -11.36
C ILE A 19 0.98 2.80 -11.97
N GLU A 20 -0.23 2.72 -12.49
CA GLU A 20 -0.92 3.83 -13.15
C GLU A 20 -2.06 4.41 -12.30
N VAL A 21 -2.60 3.61 -11.38
CA VAL A 21 -3.76 3.98 -10.57
C VAL A 21 -3.56 3.54 -9.12
N VAL A 22 -3.85 4.45 -8.20
CA VAL A 22 -3.91 4.18 -6.76
C VAL A 22 -5.33 4.44 -6.28
N PHE A 23 -5.93 3.46 -5.62
CA PHE A 23 -7.22 3.56 -4.94
C PHE A 23 -6.97 3.75 -3.44
N GLY A 24 -7.58 4.73 -2.81
CA GLY A 24 -7.30 4.92 -1.39
C GLY A 24 -8.23 5.90 -0.68
N LEU A 25 -8.05 5.98 0.63
CA LEU A 25 -8.73 6.93 1.49
C LEU A 25 -7.68 7.75 2.25
N PRO A 26 -7.61 9.09 2.03
CA PRO A 26 -6.66 9.94 2.73
C PRO A 26 -6.78 9.84 4.26
N GLY A 27 -5.64 9.87 4.95
CA GLY A 27 -5.58 9.88 6.39
C GLY A 27 -4.19 10.27 6.90
N VAL A 28 -4.10 10.60 8.18
CA VAL A 28 -2.94 11.30 8.78
C VAL A 28 -1.60 10.61 8.47
N GLN A 29 -1.50 9.29 8.66
CA GLN A 29 -0.23 8.58 8.53
C GLN A 29 0.24 8.37 7.07
N ILE A 30 -0.57 8.76 6.10
CA ILE A 30 -0.28 8.62 4.67
C ILE A 30 -0.44 9.94 3.90
N MET A 31 -0.59 11.07 4.61
CA MET A 31 -0.76 12.39 3.98
C MET A 31 0.42 12.77 3.10
N ASP A 32 1.64 12.52 3.56
CA ASP A 32 2.85 12.82 2.77
C ASP A 32 2.88 12.05 1.44
N VAL A 33 2.31 10.83 1.41
CA VAL A 33 2.19 10.06 0.18
C VAL A 33 1.17 10.69 -0.77
N TYR A 34 0.04 11.17 -0.24
CA TYR A 34 -0.96 11.89 -1.04
C TYR A 34 -0.42 13.21 -1.59
N ASP A 35 0.37 13.94 -0.79
CA ASP A 35 1.06 15.15 -1.23
C ASP A 35 2.02 14.85 -2.38
N ALA A 36 2.84 13.81 -2.24
CA ALA A 36 3.74 13.37 -3.30
C ALA A 36 2.99 12.86 -4.56
N LEU A 37 1.82 12.24 -4.41
CA LEU A 37 0.98 11.81 -5.53
C LEU A 37 0.33 12.99 -6.25
N TYR A 38 0.02 14.07 -5.53
CA TYR A 38 -0.57 15.28 -6.12
C TYR A 38 0.36 15.93 -7.15
N ASP A 39 1.66 15.90 -6.90
CA ASP A 39 2.68 16.48 -7.78
C ASP A 39 3.07 15.58 -8.96
N GLU A 40 2.58 14.33 -9.01
CA GLU A 40 3.00 13.33 -10.01
C GLU A 40 1.86 12.95 -10.96
N PRO A 41 1.79 13.56 -12.14
CA PRO A 41 0.70 13.32 -13.09
C PRO A 41 0.72 11.91 -13.71
N GLY A 42 1.78 11.13 -13.49
CA GLY A 42 1.92 9.77 -13.99
C GLY A 42 1.08 8.72 -13.26
N ILE A 43 0.49 9.06 -12.11
CA ILE A 43 -0.41 8.17 -11.35
C ILE A 43 -1.75 8.85 -11.12
N ARG A 44 -2.82 8.17 -11.51
CA ARG A 44 -4.17 8.60 -11.18
C ARG A 44 -4.56 8.13 -9.78
N VAL A 45 -5.01 9.06 -8.93
CA VAL A 45 -5.54 8.75 -7.61
C VAL A 45 -7.06 8.72 -7.67
N ILE A 46 -7.67 7.65 -7.15
CA ILE A 46 -9.12 7.49 -6.99
C ILE A 46 -9.43 7.39 -5.51
N THR A 47 -10.03 8.44 -4.97
CA THR A 47 -10.42 8.51 -3.56
C THR A 47 -11.69 7.70 -3.32
N CYS A 48 -11.62 6.81 -2.32
CA CYS A 48 -12.72 5.98 -1.86
C CYS A 48 -13.33 6.57 -0.58
N ARG A 49 -14.45 6.02 -0.15
CA ARG A 49 -15.08 6.38 1.13
C ARG A 49 -14.93 5.30 2.21
N HIS A 50 -14.26 4.21 1.89
CA HIS A 50 -13.98 3.10 2.79
C HIS A 50 -12.79 2.29 2.23
N GLU A 51 -11.90 1.81 3.07
CA GLU A 51 -10.67 1.12 2.65
C GLU A 51 -10.96 -0.25 2.01
N GLN A 52 -12.04 -0.90 2.41
CA GLN A 52 -12.54 -2.10 1.74
C GLN A 52 -12.78 -1.84 0.25
N SER A 53 -13.38 -0.69 -0.07
CA SER A 53 -13.61 -0.29 -1.46
C SER A 53 -12.31 -0.07 -2.22
N ALA A 54 -11.27 0.49 -1.58
CA ALA A 54 -9.97 0.66 -2.21
C ALA A 54 -9.37 -0.70 -2.63
N ALA A 55 -9.41 -1.69 -1.74
CA ALA A 55 -8.91 -3.03 -2.03
C ALA A 55 -9.72 -3.73 -3.12
N TYR A 56 -11.06 -3.65 -3.09
CA TYR A 56 -11.92 -4.21 -4.15
C TYR A 56 -11.75 -3.51 -5.49
N MET A 57 -11.55 -2.19 -5.51
CA MET A 57 -11.28 -1.46 -6.75
C MET A 57 -9.93 -1.88 -7.34
N ALA A 58 -8.90 -2.06 -6.51
CA ALA A 58 -7.61 -2.58 -6.96
C ALA A 58 -7.76 -4.01 -7.55
N ASP A 59 -8.53 -4.89 -6.90
CA ASP A 59 -8.85 -6.23 -7.40
C ASP A 59 -9.60 -6.17 -8.74
N GLY A 60 -10.67 -5.38 -8.82
CA GLY A 60 -11.45 -5.21 -10.03
C GLY A 60 -10.63 -4.64 -11.19
N TYR A 61 -9.77 -3.65 -10.90
CA TYR A 61 -8.85 -3.10 -11.89
C TYR A 61 -7.87 -4.16 -12.41
N SER A 62 -7.29 -4.94 -11.51
CA SER A 62 -6.37 -6.03 -11.90
C SER A 62 -7.05 -7.05 -12.80
N ARG A 63 -8.25 -7.49 -12.44
CA ARG A 63 -9.02 -8.49 -13.23
C ARG A 63 -9.44 -7.97 -14.60
N SER A 64 -9.84 -6.69 -14.67
CA SER A 64 -10.37 -6.12 -15.92
C SER A 64 -9.28 -5.70 -16.90
N THR A 65 -8.10 -5.34 -16.41
CA THR A 65 -7.03 -4.76 -17.23
C THR A 65 -5.81 -5.67 -17.39
N GLY A 66 -5.64 -6.67 -16.51
CA GLY A 66 -4.42 -7.45 -16.39
C GLY A 66 -3.24 -6.70 -15.77
N LYS A 67 -3.45 -5.44 -15.34
CA LYS A 67 -2.43 -4.61 -14.68
C LYS A 67 -2.50 -4.78 -13.16
N ILE A 68 -1.45 -4.38 -12.46
CA ILE A 68 -1.43 -4.41 -10.99
C ILE A 68 -2.21 -3.21 -10.46
N GLY A 69 -3.25 -3.48 -9.65
CA GLY A 69 -3.97 -2.45 -8.91
C GLY A 69 -3.26 -2.13 -7.59
N ALA A 70 -3.22 -0.85 -7.21
CA ALA A 70 -2.63 -0.42 -5.94
C ALA A 70 -3.69 0.15 -5.01
N ALA A 71 -3.69 -0.27 -3.74
CA ALA A 71 -4.52 0.28 -2.67
C ALA A 71 -3.63 0.98 -1.64
N LEU A 72 -4.00 2.20 -1.22
CA LEU A 72 -3.29 3.00 -0.23
C LEU A 72 -4.23 3.28 0.96
N VAL A 73 -3.85 2.80 2.14
CA VAL A 73 -4.70 2.84 3.35
C VAL A 73 -3.91 3.26 4.59
N VAL A 74 -4.60 3.82 5.59
CA VAL A 74 -4.02 4.11 6.90
C VAL A 74 -3.73 2.82 7.67
N PRO A 75 -2.86 2.85 8.68
CA PRO A 75 -2.61 1.70 9.56
C PRO A 75 -3.84 1.33 10.40
N GLY A 76 -3.71 0.27 11.18
CA GLY A 76 -4.73 -0.16 12.14
C GLY A 76 -6.07 -0.43 11.48
N PRO A 77 -7.11 0.37 11.79
CA PRO A 77 -8.45 0.16 11.24
C PRO A 77 -8.48 0.20 9.69
N GLY A 78 -7.63 0.99 9.04
CA GLY A 78 -7.60 1.06 7.58
C GLY A 78 -7.17 -0.25 6.93
N ILE A 79 -6.10 -0.86 7.40
CA ILE A 79 -5.66 -2.16 6.88
C ILE A 79 -6.64 -3.29 7.26
N GLN A 80 -7.26 -3.22 8.44
CA GLN A 80 -8.30 -4.14 8.85
C GLN A 80 -9.53 -4.04 7.96
N ASN A 81 -10.01 -2.84 7.66
CA ASN A 81 -11.11 -2.61 6.74
C ASN A 81 -10.81 -3.12 5.33
N ALA A 82 -9.58 -2.97 4.85
CA ALA A 82 -9.17 -3.44 3.53
C ALA A 82 -9.07 -4.97 3.43
N SER A 83 -8.98 -5.69 4.54
CA SER A 83 -8.68 -7.13 4.61
C SER A 83 -9.64 -8.00 3.79
N ALA A 84 -10.92 -7.66 3.75
CA ALA A 84 -11.91 -8.40 2.96
C ALA A 84 -11.62 -8.35 1.44
N GLY A 85 -11.28 -7.16 0.91
CA GLY A 85 -10.88 -7.01 -0.49
C GLY A 85 -9.55 -7.71 -0.80
N ILE A 86 -8.59 -7.63 0.14
CA ILE A 86 -7.29 -8.31 0.02
C ILE A 86 -7.49 -9.84 0.00
N GLY A 87 -8.30 -10.38 0.92
CA GLY A 87 -8.63 -11.80 0.94
C GLY A 87 -9.32 -12.28 -0.33
N THR A 88 -10.20 -11.46 -0.91
CA THR A 88 -10.84 -11.74 -2.19
C THR A 88 -9.83 -11.78 -3.34
N ALA A 89 -8.93 -10.81 -3.41
CA ALA A 89 -7.86 -10.78 -4.42
C ALA A 89 -6.93 -11.99 -4.29
N TYR A 90 -6.54 -12.35 -3.06
CA TYR A 90 -5.73 -13.54 -2.79
C TYR A 90 -6.43 -14.83 -3.27
N ALA A 91 -7.70 -15.01 -2.92
CA ALA A 91 -8.47 -16.18 -3.34
C ALA A 91 -8.60 -16.28 -4.86
N SER A 92 -8.71 -15.14 -5.54
CA SER A 92 -8.88 -15.05 -6.99
C SER A 92 -7.56 -14.98 -7.76
N SER A 93 -6.43 -14.98 -7.07
CA SER A 93 -5.10 -14.80 -7.68
C SER A 93 -4.99 -13.50 -8.50
N SER A 94 -5.59 -12.43 -8.01
CA SER A 94 -5.49 -11.09 -8.60
C SER A 94 -4.25 -10.36 -8.08
N SER A 95 -3.52 -9.72 -8.98
CA SER A 95 -2.30 -8.99 -8.61
C SER A 95 -2.64 -7.62 -8.05
N ILE A 96 -2.66 -7.48 -6.73
CA ILE A 96 -2.84 -6.19 -6.06
C ILE A 96 -1.66 -5.85 -5.14
N LEU A 97 -1.23 -4.59 -5.17
CA LEU A 97 -0.27 -4.03 -4.23
C LEU A 97 -1.02 -3.26 -3.16
N VAL A 98 -0.83 -3.62 -1.90
CA VAL A 98 -1.41 -2.87 -0.78
C VAL A 98 -0.32 -2.12 -0.05
N ILE A 99 -0.48 -0.81 0.06
CA ILE A 99 0.41 0.09 0.75
C ILE A 99 -0.33 0.59 1.99
N ALA A 100 0.17 0.23 3.16
CA ALA A 100 -0.40 0.68 4.42
C ALA A 100 0.57 1.63 5.12
N GLY A 101 0.05 2.71 5.70
CA GLY A 101 0.81 3.53 6.62
C GLY A 101 1.19 2.75 7.88
N GLN A 102 1.97 3.38 8.74
CA GLN A 102 2.28 2.90 10.07
C GLN A 102 2.28 4.09 11.03
N VAL A 103 2.13 3.82 12.31
CA VAL A 103 2.38 4.84 13.34
C VAL A 103 3.82 5.31 13.27
N GLU A 104 4.11 6.47 13.82
CA GLU A 104 5.44 7.06 13.82
C GLU A 104 6.45 6.08 14.44
N SER A 105 7.63 5.98 13.86
CA SER A 105 8.67 4.99 14.23
C SER A 105 9.04 5.02 15.72
N TYR A 106 8.94 6.19 16.37
CA TYR A 106 9.18 6.32 17.80
C TYR A 106 8.06 5.76 18.69
N ASN A 107 6.86 5.50 18.12
CA ASN A 107 5.74 4.85 18.81
C ASN A 107 5.64 3.35 18.50
N LEU A 108 6.29 2.89 17.46
CA LEU A 108 6.17 1.50 16.99
C LEU A 108 6.53 0.50 18.10
N ASN A 109 5.64 -0.48 18.34
CA ASN A 109 5.78 -1.52 19.35
C ASN A 109 5.86 -1.02 20.80
N LYS A 110 5.32 0.15 21.11
CA LYS A 110 5.34 0.72 22.46
C LYS A 110 4.00 0.73 23.18
N ASP A 111 2.93 0.38 22.48
CA ASP A 111 1.56 0.30 23.03
C ASP A 111 1.18 1.56 23.83
N ARG A 112 1.35 2.72 23.19
CA ARG A 112 1.12 4.02 23.80
C ARG A 112 -0.23 4.64 23.47
N GLY A 113 -1.06 3.92 22.71
CA GLY A 113 -2.35 4.45 22.24
C GLY A 113 -2.20 5.52 21.16
N ALA A 114 -1.15 5.44 20.32
CA ALA A 114 -1.04 6.30 19.16
C ALA A 114 -2.22 6.06 18.21
N VAL A 115 -2.63 7.12 17.50
CA VAL A 115 -3.78 7.01 16.57
C VAL A 115 -3.52 5.91 15.55
N HIS A 116 -4.46 4.96 15.46
CA HIS A 116 -4.37 3.77 14.59
C HIS A 116 -3.28 2.76 14.97
N GLU A 117 -2.70 2.87 16.17
CA GLU A 117 -1.75 1.86 16.66
C GLU A 117 -2.43 0.51 16.83
N ILE A 118 -1.76 -0.55 16.38
CA ILE A 118 -2.11 -1.94 16.63
C ILE A 118 -0.84 -2.74 16.89
N VAL A 119 -0.92 -3.81 17.63
CA VAL A 119 0.24 -4.55 18.15
C VAL A 119 1.12 -5.10 17.02
N ASP A 120 0.56 -5.76 16.03
CA ASP A 120 1.32 -6.33 14.91
C ASP A 120 0.51 -6.22 13.61
N GLN A 121 0.71 -5.09 12.91
CA GLN A 121 0.04 -4.84 11.65
C GLN A 121 0.39 -5.87 10.57
N MET A 122 1.60 -6.41 10.61
CA MET A 122 2.07 -7.36 9.60
C MET A 122 1.38 -8.73 9.71
N ASP A 123 0.96 -9.12 10.91
CA ASP A 123 0.31 -10.41 11.14
C ASP A 123 -1.17 -10.43 10.75
N ILE A 124 -1.85 -9.29 10.71
CA ILE A 124 -3.27 -9.20 10.31
C ILE A 124 -3.52 -9.86 8.94
N LEU A 125 -2.64 -9.63 7.98
CA LEU A 125 -2.80 -10.11 6.60
C LEU A 125 -1.95 -11.34 6.28
N LYS A 126 -1.36 -11.98 7.27
CA LYS A 126 -0.45 -13.12 7.09
C LYS A 126 -1.03 -14.23 6.22
N ASN A 127 -2.29 -14.54 6.40
CA ASN A 127 -2.95 -15.67 5.74
C ASN A 127 -3.55 -15.32 4.37
N VAL A 128 -3.54 -14.05 3.99
CA VAL A 128 -4.17 -13.56 2.75
C VAL A 128 -3.23 -12.70 1.90
N THR A 129 -1.92 -12.82 2.16
CA THR A 129 -0.88 -12.15 1.37
C THR A 129 0.28 -13.10 1.08
N LYS A 130 0.79 -13.03 -0.12
CA LYS A 130 1.98 -13.78 -0.54
C LYS A 130 3.26 -13.20 0.03
N HIS A 131 3.37 -11.88 0.02
CA HIS A 131 4.55 -11.13 0.44
C HIS A 131 4.15 -9.97 1.33
N ARG A 132 4.98 -9.69 2.31
CA ARG A 132 4.82 -8.56 3.22
C ARG A 132 6.19 -7.99 3.53
N ALA A 133 6.28 -6.65 3.58
CA ALA A 133 7.50 -5.96 3.96
C ALA A 133 7.18 -4.76 4.85
N SER A 134 7.99 -4.55 5.88
CA SER A 134 7.99 -3.32 6.66
C SER A 134 9.22 -2.50 6.27
N ILE A 135 9.00 -1.23 5.96
CA ILE A 135 10.04 -0.30 5.51
C ILE A 135 10.29 0.68 6.65
N MET A 136 11.49 0.69 7.18
CA MET A 136 11.85 1.51 8.35
C MET A 136 12.63 2.77 7.98
N THR A 137 13.27 2.78 6.82
CA THR A 137 14.11 3.91 6.39
C THR A 137 13.85 4.29 4.93
N PRO A 138 13.97 5.58 4.56
CA PRO A 138 13.73 6.02 3.18
C PRO A 138 14.57 5.30 2.10
N PRO A 139 15.85 4.96 2.34
CA PRO A 139 16.65 4.24 1.34
C PRO A 139 16.16 2.83 1.00
N GLU A 140 15.36 2.19 1.88
CA GLU A 140 14.80 0.85 1.66
C GLU A 140 13.63 0.85 0.66
N VAL A 141 12.96 2.00 0.49
CA VAL A 141 11.72 2.10 -0.28
C VAL A 141 11.82 1.55 -1.70
N PRO A 142 12.81 1.92 -2.53
CA PRO A 142 12.86 1.44 -3.91
C PRO A 142 13.04 -0.08 -4.00
N ALA A 143 13.89 -0.66 -3.13
CA ALA A 143 14.13 -2.09 -3.12
C ALA A 143 12.90 -2.88 -2.66
N ALA A 144 12.19 -2.39 -1.63
CA ALA A 144 10.98 -3.03 -1.12
C ALA A 144 9.84 -2.99 -2.15
N VAL A 145 9.65 -1.86 -2.84
CA VAL A 145 8.65 -1.75 -3.92
C VAL A 145 9.01 -2.71 -5.06
N HIS A 146 10.27 -2.71 -5.51
CA HIS A 146 10.70 -3.63 -6.56
C HIS A 146 10.46 -5.09 -6.20
N GLU A 147 10.80 -5.51 -4.98
CA GLU A 147 10.59 -6.87 -4.52
C GLU A 147 9.10 -7.22 -4.45
N ALA A 148 8.25 -6.36 -3.92
CA ALA A 148 6.81 -6.55 -3.91
C ALA A 148 6.25 -6.74 -5.33
N MET A 149 6.67 -5.90 -6.27
CA MET A 149 6.26 -6.01 -7.67
C MET A 149 6.78 -7.27 -8.34
N ARG A 150 8.01 -7.70 -8.02
CA ARG A 150 8.56 -8.97 -8.48
C ARG A 150 7.71 -10.15 -7.99
N GLN A 151 7.29 -10.12 -6.72
CA GLN A 151 6.43 -11.15 -6.14
C GLN A 151 5.06 -11.21 -6.81
N LEU A 152 4.48 -10.06 -7.20
CA LEU A 152 3.21 -10.00 -7.93
C LEU A 152 3.32 -10.50 -9.38
N LYS A 153 4.48 -10.34 -10.01
CA LYS A 153 4.74 -10.73 -11.40
C LYS A 153 5.22 -12.17 -11.56
N THR A 154 5.50 -12.92 -10.48
CA THR A 154 6.09 -14.26 -10.55
C THR A 154 5.26 -15.29 -9.78
N GLY A 155 4.94 -16.42 -10.42
CA GLY A 155 4.11 -17.47 -9.83
C GLY A 155 2.68 -16.99 -9.55
N ARG A 156 1.99 -17.60 -8.57
CA ARG A 156 0.68 -17.13 -8.12
C ARG A 156 0.87 -15.80 -7.36
N PRO A 157 0.18 -14.72 -7.75
CA PRO A 157 0.26 -13.43 -7.06
C PRO A 157 -0.37 -13.47 -5.67
#